data_a0829bd3b9708d7b32dcd2612e77d1ab
#
_entry.id   a0829bd3b9708d7b32dcd2612e77d1ab
#
_cell.length_a   1.000
_cell.length_b   1.000
_cell.length_c   1.000
_cell.angle_alpha   90.00
_cell.angle_beta   90.00
_cell.angle_gamma   90.00
#
_symmetry.space_group_name_H-M   'P 1'
#
loop_
_entity.id
_entity.type
_entity.pdbx_description
1 polymer ?
#
loop_
_entity_poly.entity_id
_entity_poly.type
_entity_poly.pdbx_seq_one_letter_code
_entity_poly.pdbx_strand_id
1 'polypeptide(L)'
;MVIDSVARDLEGKIASGTATVAVVGLGYVGLPLALNLVRGGYSVIGLDIDREKVKALQAGRSYLRDVPAGELQASLATDRLAATSDPSALAEADAVFICVPTPFTVQKEPDTTYIARAAEDIAAHGREGQLVILRSTSYPGTTQEVVQPILERRGRRVGIDIFLAFAPERIDPGNAPLPADQIPVVVGGCEADSTRLAMLLFSRLTRRVVPVSSPAAAEMTKLLENVFRNVNIALVNQVTQLCDRMGLDVWEVIDAAETKPYGFMSFKPGLVGGHCIPVDPYYLSWKAREFDFHMDFIELAARVNDAMPYYVVNKLMTTLHDNGGSNGHERVAVLGVAFKKDVDDARHSPAIKVIELLRKRKIEVAYHDPYIPTLQVNGDLFDSEALTDELLQTADCVLILADHSCFDYELIVRKARMVFDARNGTRNVTMGREKIVRL
;
A
#
# COMPACT_ATOMS: atom_id res chain seq x y z
N MET A 1 11.02 -41.31 -7.72
CA MET A 1 10.94 -41.30 -9.20
C MET A 1 9.77 -40.49 -9.76
N VAL A 2 8.53 -40.61 -9.23
CA VAL A 2 7.37 -39.83 -9.76
C VAL A 2 7.43 -38.36 -9.35
N ILE A 3 7.84 -38.03 -8.14
CA ILE A 3 7.92 -36.65 -7.60
C ILE A 3 8.88 -35.78 -8.45
N ASP A 4 10.00 -36.36 -8.88
CA ASP A 4 11.01 -35.68 -9.69
C ASP A 4 10.49 -35.33 -11.12
N SER A 5 9.47 -36.04 -11.64
CA SER A 5 8.93 -35.80 -12.97
C SER A 5 7.94 -34.64 -13.02
N VAL A 6 7.09 -34.45 -11.99
CA VAL A 6 6.09 -33.37 -11.93
C VAL A 6 6.77 -32.01 -11.77
N ALA A 7 7.74 -31.91 -10.85
CA ALA A 7 8.51 -30.70 -10.66
C ALA A 7 9.33 -30.33 -11.91
N ARG A 8 9.92 -31.31 -12.60
CA ARG A 8 10.70 -31.06 -13.83
C ARG A 8 9.85 -30.62 -15.01
N ASP A 9 8.63 -31.16 -15.18
CA ASP A 9 7.71 -30.70 -16.23
C ASP A 9 7.36 -29.23 -16.03
N LEU A 10 6.97 -28.85 -14.81
CA LEU A 10 6.68 -27.47 -14.47
C LEU A 10 7.90 -26.57 -14.64
N GLU A 11 9.09 -27.02 -14.21
CA GLU A 11 10.34 -26.31 -14.39
C GLU A 11 10.62 -26.03 -15.88
N GLY A 12 10.44 -27.02 -16.74
CA GLY A 12 10.60 -26.87 -18.19
C GLY A 12 9.67 -25.82 -18.79
N LYS A 13 8.40 -25.81 -18.39
CA LYS A 13 7.43 -24.81 -18.83
C LYS A 13 7.75 -23.40 -18.34
N ILE A 14 8.16 -23.26 -17.08
CA ILE A 14 8.56 -21.96 -16.51
C ILE A 14 9.81 -21.44 -17.23
N ALA A 15 10.83 -22.28 -17.38
CA ALA A 15 12.10 -21.90 -18.02
C ALA A 15 11.91 -21.50 -19.49
N SER A 16 11.08 -22.21 -20.24
CA SER A 16 10.79 -21.89 -21.65
C SER A 16 9.83 -20.70 -21.82
N GLY A 17 9.13 -20.29 -20.76
CA GLY A 17 8.10 -19.25 -20.83
C GLY A 17 6.78 -19.72 -21.43
N THR A 18 6.55 -21.03 -21.50
CA THR A 18 5.30 -21.63 -22.00
C THR A 18 4.29 -21.91 -20.89
N ALA A 19 4.67 -21.68 -19.63
CA ALA A 19 3.76 -21.81 -18.50
C ALA A 19 2.61 -20.81 -18.60
N THR A 20 1.40 -21.27 -18.29
CA THR A 20 0.23 -20.39 -18.06
C THR A 20 0.18 -20.01 -16.60
N VAL A 21 0.05 -18.72 -16.31
CA VAL A 21 0.06 -18.18 -14.96
C VAL A 21 -1.30 -17.55 -14.64
N ALA A 22 -1.98 -18.00 -13.59
CA ALA A 22 -3.18 -17.35 -13.08
C ALA A 22 -2.84 -16.31 -12.00
N VAL A 23 -3.55 -15.19 -11.99
CA VAL A 23 -3.48 -14.17 -10.95
C VAL A 23 -4.87 -13.98 -10.36
N VAL A 24 -5.06 -14.41 -9.11
CA VAL A 24 -6.31 -14.31 -8.37
C VAL A 24 -6.33 -13.00 -7.58
N GLY A 25 -7.28 -12.11 -7.92
CA GLY A 25 -7.36 -10.74 -7.43
C GLY A 25 -6.61 -9.76 -8.34
N LEU A 26 -7.35 -8.92 -9.06
CA LEU A 26 -6.83 -7.95 -10.02
C LEU A 26 -6.87 -6.51 -9.47
N GLY A 27 -6.49 -6.36 -8.20
CA GLY A 27 -6.31 -5.06 -7.54
C GLY A 27 -4.95 -4.43 -7.83
N TYR A 28 -4.54 -3.50 -6.94
CA TYR A 28 -3.28 -2.72 -7.04
C TYR A 28 -1.99 -3.58 -7.08
N VAL A 29 -2.06 -4.82 -6.61
CA VAL A 29 -0.94 -5.78 -6.67
C VAL A 29 -1.09 -6.70 -7.87
N GLY A 30 -2.29 -7.28 -8.04
CA GLY A 30 -2.47 -8.36 -9.02
C GLY A 30 -2.47 -7.89 -10.46
N LEU A 31 -3.10 -6.77 -10.80
CA LEU A 31 -3.10 -6.29 -12.19
C LEU A 31 -1.71 -5.87 -12.68
N PRO A 32 -0.91 -5.07 -11.94
CA PRO A 32 0.47 -4.80 -12.32
C PRO A 32 1.33 -6.09 -12.43
N LEU A 33 1.13 -7.06 -11.53
CA LEU A 33 1.80 -8.35 -11.61
C LEU A 33 1.42 -9.10 -12.90
N ALA A 34 0.13 -9.15 -13.25
CA ALA A 34 -0.35 -9.80 -14.47
C ALA A 34 0.31 -9.20 -15.72
N LEU A 35 0.40 -7.87 -15.81
CA LEU A 35 1.09 -7.19 -16.92
C LEU A 35 2.59 -7.48 -16.94
N ASN A 36 3.21 -7.54 -15.76
CA ASN A 36 4.63 -7.89 -15.65
C ASN A 36 4.93 -9.33 -16.09
N LEU A 37 4.04 -10.28 -15.76
CA LEU A 37 4.10 -11.66 -16.22
C LEU A 37 3.96 -11.76 -17.75
N VAL A 38 3.04 -11.01 -18.36
CA VAL A 38 2.90 -10.93 -19.83
C VAL A 38 4.20 -10.40 -20.46
N ARG A 39 4.79 -9.34 -19.89
CA ARG A 39 6.10 -8.82 -20.35
C ARG A 39 7.22 -9.84 -20.19
N GLY A 40 7.18 -10.66 -19.14
CA GLY A 40 8.08 -11.78 -18.92
C GLY A 40 7.91 -12.94 -19.92
N GLY A 41 6.88 -12.88 -20.79
CA GLY A 41 6.61 -13.84 -21.85
C GLY A 41 5.62 -14.95 -21.50
N TYR A 42 4.97 -14.88 -20.33
CA TYR A 42 3.96 -15.87 -19.92
C TYR A 42 2.58 -15.57 -20.51
N SER A 43 1.76 -16.62 -20.68
CA SER A 43 0.32 -16.48 -20.85
C SER A 43 -0.31 -16.28 -19.47
N VAL A 44 -1.24 -15.32 -19.32
CA VAL A 44 -1.78 -14.92 -18.03
C VAL A 44 -3.30 -14.98 -18.03
N ILE A 45 -3.86 -15.61 -17.00
CA ILE A 45 -5.29 -15.64 -16.69
C ILE A 45 -5.50 -14.76 -15.46
N GLY A 46 -6.09 -13.58 -15.63
CA GLY A 46 -6.53 -12.75 -14.52
C GLY A 46 -7.89 -13.18 -14.00
N LEU A 47 -8.00 -13.54 -12.73
CA LEU A 47 -9.25 -13.94 -12.07
C LEU A 47 -9.65 -12.91 -11.03
N ASP A 48 -10.84 -12.32 -11.14
CA ASP A 48 -11.41 -11.43 -10.12
C ASP A 48 -12.91 -11.69 -9.95
N ILE A 49 -13.38 -11.67 -8.71
CA ILE A 49 -14.81 -11.82 -8.39
C ILE A 49 -15.63 -10.61 -8.82
N ASP A 50 -15.01 -9.47 -8.98
CA ASP A 50 -15.63 -8.23 -9.45
C ASP A 50 -15.78 -8.26 -10.98
N ARG A 51 -16.99 -8.56 -11.42
CA ARG A 51 -17.32 -8.65 -12.85
C ARG A 51 -17.13 -7.32 -13.60
N GLU A 52 -17.24 -6.18 -12.91
CA GLU A 52 -17.05 -4.88 -13.57
C GLU A 52 -15.57 -4.62 -13.87
N LYS A 53 -14.65 -5.03 -12.97
CA LYS A 53 -13.22 -5.03 -13.28
C LYS A 53 -12.89 -5.94 -14.45
N VAL A 54 -13.42 -7.17 -14.46
CA VAL A 54 -13.21 -8.12 -15.55
C VAL A 54 -13.69 -7.54 -16.88
N LYS A 55 -14.91 -6.99 -16.94
CA LYS A 55 -15.44 -6.33 -18.14
C LYS A 55 -14.58 -5.13 -18.58
N ALA A 56 -14.12 -4.33 -17.63
CA ALA A 56 -13.24 -3.19 -17.95
C ALA A 56 -11.94 -3.66 -18.61
N LEU A 57 -11.28 -4.68 -18.05
CA LEU A 57 -10.07 -5.27 -18.62
C LEU A 57 -10.29 -5.87 -20.00
N GLN A 58 -11.37 -6.64 -20.18
CA GLN A 58 -11.75 -7.22 -21.48
C GLN A 58 -12.02 -6.12 -22.55
N ALA A 59 -12.48 -4.95 -22.11
CA ALA A 59 -12.68 -3.78 -22.98
C ALA A 59 -11.42 -2.91 -23.14
N GLY A 60 -10.26 -3.34 -22.63
CA GLY A 60 -9.00 -2.57 -22.70
C GLY A 60 -9.00 -1.28 -21.87
N ARG A 61 -9.86 -1.20 -20.84
CA ARG A 61 -9.98 -0.04 -19.95
C ARG A 61 -9.32 -0.34 -18.60
N SER A 62 -8.33 0.45 -18.23
CA SER A 62 -7.75 0.40 -16.90
C SER A 62 -8.65 1.12 -15.89
N TYR A 63 -8.77 0.54 -14.71
CA TYR A 63 -9.40 1.15 -13.53
C TYR A 63 -8.36 1.52 -12.45
N LEU A 64 -7.08 1.32 -12.74
CA LEU A 64 -5.98 1.73 -11.88
C LEU A 64 -5.18 2.82 -12.59
N ARG A 65 -4.95 3.93 -11.89
CA ARG A 65 -4.16 5.03 -12.40
C ARG A 65 -2.70 4.64 -12.67
N ASP A 66 -2.14 3.81 -11.79
CA ASP A 66 -0.76 3.31 -11.91
C ASP A 66 -0.58 2.32 -13.07
N VAL A 67 -1.67 1.94 -13.74
CA VAL A 67 -1.66 1.10 -14.95
C VAL A 67 -2.17 1.93 -16.12
N PRO A 68 -1.27 2.52 -16.95
CA PRO A 68 -1.67 3.28 -18.12
C PRO A 68 -2.47 2.44 -19.11
N ALA A 69 -3.51 3.01 -19.70
CA ALA A 69 -4.36 2.32 -20.68
C ALA A 69 -3.56 1.74 -21.86
N GLY A 70 -2.52 2.45 -22.31
CA GLY A 70 -1.64 1.98 -23.38
C GLY A 70 -0.86 0.70 -23.01
N GLU A 71 -0.43 0.56 -21.77
CA GLU A 71 0.26 -0.65 -21.29
C GLU A 71 -0.69 -1.86 -21.24
N LEU A 72 -1.92 -1.64 -20.75
CA LEU A 72 -2.95 -2.68 -20.76
C LEU A 72 -3.29 -3.10 -22.19
N GLN A 73 -3.50 -2.15 -23.09
CA GLN A 73 -3.82 -2.44 -24.50
C GLN A 73 -2.68 -3.17 -25.21
N ALA A 74 -1.42 -2.78 -24.95
CA ALA A 74 -0.26 -3.48 -25.49
C ALA A 74 -0.20 -4.94 -24.99
N SER A 75 -0.53 -5.20 -23.71
CA SER A 75 -0.57 -6.55 -23.16
C SER A 75 -1.70 -7.38 -23.75
N LEU A 76 -2.89 -6.82 -23.93
CA LEU A 76 -4.03 -7.48 -24.58
C LEU A 76 -3.75 -7.81 -26.05
N ALA A 77 -3.05 -6.93 -26.77
CA ALA A 77 -2.69 -7.14 -28.18
C ALA A 77 -1.72 -8.33 -28.39
N THR A 78 -1.12 -8.87 -27.32
CA THR A 78 -0.27 -10.07 -27.42
C THR A 78 -1.05 -11.37 -27.40
N ASP A 79 -2.37 -11.35 -27.19
CA ASP A 79 -3.24 -12.51 -26.92
C ASP A 79 -2.77 -13.38 -25.71
N ARG A 80 -1.92 -12.81 -24.84
CA ARG A 80 -1.38 -13.49 -23.66
C ARG A 80 -2.06 -13.11 -22.35
N LEU A 81 -2.98 -12.16 -22.36
CA LEU A 81 -3.75 -11.75 -21.19
C LEU A 81 -5.23 -12.00 -21.41
N ALA A 82 -5.80 -12.87 -20.59
CA ALA A 82 -7.25 -13.08 -20.49
C ALA A 82 -7.73 -12.70 -19.09
N ALA A 83 -8.94 -12.15 -18.98
CA ALA A 83 -9.57 -11.87 -17.69
C ALA A 83 -10.92 -12.57 -17.57
N THR A 84 -11.18 -13.21 -16.42
CA THR A 84 -12.41 -13.96 -16.16
C THR A 84 -12.84 -13.83 -14.69
N SER A 85 -14.12 -14.11 -14.42
CA SER A 85 -14.63 -14.33 -13.07
C SER A 85 -15.00 -15.80 -12.79
N ASP A 86 -14.67 -16.71 -13.72
CA ASP A 86 -14.93 -18.13 -13.58
C ASP A 86 -13.69 -18.85 -12.99
N PRO A 87 -13.77 -19.39 -11.76
CA PRO A 87 -12.64 -20.07 -11.14
C PRO A 87 -12.26 -21.40 -11.84
N SER A 88 -13.10 -21.95 -12.71
CA SER A 88 -12.76 -23.17 -13.48
C SER A 88 -11.54 -22.97 -14.38
N ALA A 89 -11.23 -21.71 -14.77
CA ALA A 89 -10.04 -21.36 -15.54
C ALA A 89 -8.71 -21.67 -14.80
N LEU A 90 -8.74 -21.87 -13.47
CA LEU A 90 -7.58 -22.30 -12.70
C LEU A 90 -7.06 -23.70 -13.12
N ALA A 91 -7.88 -24.52 -13.75
CA ALA A 91 -7.46 -25.83 -14.28
C ALA A 91 -6.40 -25.70 -15.39
N GLU A 92 -6.36 -24.57 -16.11
CA GLU A 92 -5.44 -24.34 -17.22
C GLU A 92 -4.08 -23.77 -16.76
N ALA A 93 -4.02 -23.29 -15.51
CA ALA A 93 -2.80 -22.66 -15.00
C ALA A 93 -1.73 -23.69 -14.59
N ASP A 94 -0.48 -23.36 -14.84
CA ASP A 94 0.71 -24.05 -14.33
C ASP A 94 1.18 -23.40 -13.00
N ALA A 95 1.00 -22.10 -12.86
CA ALA A 95 1.25 -21.39 -11.61
C ALA A 95 0.09 -20.44 -11.26
N VAL A 96 -0.17 -20.24 -9.98
CA VAL A 96 -1.27 -19.41 -9.48
C VAL A 96 -0.75 -18.44 -8.42
N PHE A 97 -0.95 -17.14 -8.63
CA PHE A 97 -0.71 -16.12 -7.63
C PHE A 97 -1.99 -15.76 -6.87
N ILE A 98 -1.91 -15.68 -5.55
CA ILE A 98 -2.98 -15.17 -4.70
C ILE A 98 -2.65 -13.72 -4.34
N CYS A 99 -3.39 -12.76 -4.92
CA CYS A 99 -3.21 -11.31 -4.77
C CYS A 99 -4.48 -10.64 -4.23
N VAL A 100 -5.18 -11.30 -3.32
CA VAL A 100 -6.45 -10.84 -2.75
C VAL A 100 -6.22 -9.87 -1.59
N PRO A 101 -7.22 -9.01 -1.25
CA PRO A 101 -7.13 -8.13 -0.10
C PRO A 101 -6.98 -8.89 1.23
N THR A 102 -6.28 -8.25 2.18
CA THR A 102 -6.11 -8.75 3.54
C THR A 102 -6.46 -7.63 4.52
N PRO A 103 -7.75 -7.34 4.74
CA PRO A 103 -8.16 -6.33 5.69
C PRO A 103 -7.94 -6.81 7.13
N PHE A 104 -8.10 -5.90 8.08
CA PHE A 104 -8.19 -6.24 9.48
C PHE A 104 -9.62 -5.99 9.99
N THR A 105 -10.00 -6.71 11.04
CA THR A 105 -11.28 -6.52 11.73
C THR A 105 -11.29 -5.24 12.56
N VAL A 106 -12.46 -4.86 13.09
CA VAL A 106 -12.58 -3.73 14.05
C VAL A 106 -11.66 -3.91 15.26
N GLN A 107 -11.39 -5.16 15.66
CA GLN A 107 -10.51 -5.52 16.76
C GLN A 107 -9.02 -5.51 16.35
N LYS A 108 -8.71 -5.10 15.11
CA LYS A 108 -7.35 -5.10 14.53
C LYS A 108 -6.73 -6.51 14.42
N GLU A 109 -7.56 -7.51 14.19
CA GLU A 109 -7.14 -8.89 13.90
C GLU A 109 -7.07 -9.14 12.39
N PRO A 110 -6.13 -9.97 11.89
CA PRO A 110 -6.05 -10.31 10.48
C PRO A 110 -7.31 -11.00 9.96
N ASP A 111 -7.89 -10.50 8.87
CA ASP A 111 -8.95 -11.20 8.16
C ASP A 111 -8.37 -11.97 6.94
N THR A 112 -8.19 -13.26 7.09
CA THR A 112 -7.66 -14.16 6.06
C THR A 112 -8.75 -14.77 5.18
N THR A 113 -10.02 -14.35 5.30
CA THR A 113 -11.17 -14.94 4.61
C THR A 113 -10.97 -14.95 3.09
N TYR A 114 -10.44 -13.88 2.51
CA TYR A 114 -10.20 -13.79 1.06
C TYR A 114 -9.09 -14.73 0.61
N ILE A 115 -8.02 -14.89 1.42
CA ILE A 115 -6.93 -15.85 1.15
C ILE A 115 -7.50 -17.27 1.18
N ALA A 116 -8.28 -17.61 2.22
CA ALA A 116 -8.89 -18.91 2.37
C ALA A 116 -9.82 -19.26 1.18
N ARG A 117 -10.66 -18.33 0.74
CA ARG A 117 -11.54 -18.50 -0.43
C ARG A 117 -10.75 -18.73 -1.71
N ALA A 118 -9.69 -17.94 -1.96
CA ALA A 118 -8.84 -18.13 -3.12
C ALA A 118 -8.15 -19.51 -3.09
N ALA A 119 -7.69 -19.95 -1.91
CA ALA A 119 -7.13 -21.30 -1.74
C ALA A 119 -8.18 -22.39 -1.94
N GLU A 120 -9.43 -22.20 -1.53
CA GLU A 120 -10.56 -23.10 -1.76
C GLU A 120 -10.88 -23.22 -3.26
N ASP A 121 -10.90 -22.12 -4.00
CA ASP A 121 -11.08 -22.12 -5.45
C ASP A 121 -9.95 -22.90 -6.15
N ILE A 122 -8.69 -22.70 -5.72
CA ILE A 122 -7.54 -23.46 -6.25
C ILE A 122 -7.66 -24.94 -5.89
N ALA A 123 -8.05 -25.27 -4.66
CA ALA A 123 -8.26 -26.67 -4.26
C ALA A 123 -9.39 -27.34 -5.05
N ALA A 124 -10.44 -26.58 -5.41
CA ALA A 124 -11.61 -27.07 -6.11
C ALA A 124 -11.36 -27.28 -7.61
N HIS A 125 -10.73 -26.32 -8.26
CA HIS A 125 -10.62 -26.22 -9.72
C HIS A 125 -9.19 -26.43 -10.23
N GLY A 126 -8.19 -26.26 -9.39
CA GLY A 126 -6.79 -26.47 -9.76
C GLY A 126 -6.46 -27.95 -10.01
N ARG A 127 -5.30 -28.20 -10.62
CA ARG A 127 -4.80 -29.53 -10.95
C ARG A 127 -3.50 -29.85 -10.23
N GLU A 128 -3.06 -31.09 -10.30
CA GLU A 128 -1.74 -31.51 -9.84
C GLU A 128 -0.62 -30.83 -10.65
N GLY A 129 0.52 -30.67 -10.02
CA GLY A 129 1.71 -30.05 -10.62
C GLY A 129 1.69 -28.54 -10.65
N GLN A 130 0.73 -27.88 -10.02
CA GLN A 130 0.68 -26.42 -9.96
C GLN A 130 1.61 -25.84 -8.90
N LEU A 131 2.20 -24.67 -9.18
CA LEU A 131 2.87 -23.82 -8.21
C LEU A 131 1.90 -22.74 -7.71
N VAL A 132 1.57 -22.75 -6.43
CA VAL A 132 0.78 -21.70 -5.77
C VAL A 132 1.71 -20.74 -5.04
N ILE A 133 1.57 -19.45 -5.31
CA ILE A 133 2.36 -18.39 -4.67
C ILE A 133 1.42 -17.42 -3.97
N LEU A 134 1.44 -17.42 -2.63
CA LEU A 134 0.76 -16.39 -1.86
C LEU A 134 1.58 -15.09 -1.95
N ARG A 135 0.93 -14.01 -2.39
CA ARG A 135 1.53 -12.67 -2.50
C ARG A 135 0.84 -11.65 -1.59
N SER A 136 -0.36 -11.93 -1.15
CA SER A 136 -1.11 -11.12 -0.19
C SER A 136 -0.36 -11.05 1.14
N THR A 137 -0.16 -9.83 1.68
CA THR A 137 0.51 -9.64 2.96
C THR A 137 -0.39 -10.08 4.10
N SER A 138 0.13 -10.90 5.00
CA SER A 138 -0.54 -11.34 6.22
C SER A 138 0.50 -11.66 7.31
N TYR A 139 0.11 -12.34 8.40
CA TYR A 139 1.01 -12.70 9.49
C TYR A 139 1.95 -13.86 9.11
N PRO A 140 3.14 -13.98 9.77
CA PRO A 140 4.05 -15.09 9.54
C PRO A 140 3.42 -16.42 9.93
N GLY A 141 3.40 -17.36 8.98
CA GLY A 141 2.73 -18.65 9.09
C GLY A 141 1.47 -18.77 8.26
N THR A 142 0.90 -17.69 7.72
CA THR A 142 -0.36 -17.73 6.94
C THR A 142 -0.31 -18.73 5.80
N THR A 143 0.79 -18.81 5.07
CA THR A 143 0.97 -19.76 3.95
C THR A 143 0.80 -21.20 4.43
N GLN A 144 1.40 -21.56 5.56
CA GLN A 144 1.42 -22.92 6.11
C GLN A 144 0.20 -23.24 6.98
N GLU A 145 -0.35 -22.25 7.67
CA GLU A 145 -1.47 -22.45 8.61
C GLU A 145 -2.84 -22.33 7.93
N VAL A 146 -2.95 -21.50 6.88
CA VAL A 146 -4.22 -21.25 6.20
C VAL A 146 -4.25 -21.88 4.81
N VAL A 147 -3.26 -21.56 3.95
CA VAL A 147 -3.30 -21.97 2.54
C VAL A 147 -2.99 -23.46 2.39
N GLN A 148 -1.91 -23.95 3.00
CA GLN A 148 -1.48 -25.35 2.87
C GLN A 148 -2.58 -26.34 3.28
N PRO A 149 -3.23 -26.24 4.46
CA PRO A 149 -4.25 -27.21 4.87
C PRO A 149 -5.47 -27.22 3.93
N ILE A 150 -5.81 -26.08 3.32
CA ILE A 150 -6.91 -25.99 2.36
C ILE A 150 -6.55 -26.73 1.07
N LEU A 151 -5.34 -26.52 0.54
CA LEU A 151 -4.89 -27.19 -0.67
C LEU A 151 -4.80 -28.72 -0.48
N GLU A 152 -4.48 -29.17 0.74
CA GLU A 152 -4.33 -30.60 1.07
C GLU A 152 -5.65 -31.31 1.38
N ARG A 153 -6.77 -30.60 1.61
CA ARG A 153 -8.09 -31.20 1.93
C ARG A 153 -8.60 -32.23 0.94
N ARG A 154 -8.17 -32.20 -0.32
CA ARG A 154 -8.58 -33.12 -1.39
C ARG A 154 -7.56 -34.23 -1.65
N GLY A 155 -6.69 -34.52 -0.67
CA GLY A 155 -5.69 -35.58 -0.76
C GLY A 155 -4.43 -35.20 -1.52
N ARG A 156 -4.29 -33.95 -1.95
CA ARG A 156 -3.02 -33.42 -2.49
C ARG A 156 -2.04 -33.19 -1.36
N ARG A 157 -0.76 -33.29 -1.66
CA ARG A 157 0.34 -33.07 -0.71
C ARG A 157 1.23 -31.97 -1.25
N VAL A 158 1.43 -30.92 -0.46
CA VAL A 158 2.39 -29.87 -0.79
C VAL A 158 3.81 -30.44 -0.85
N GLY A 159 4.56 -30.08 -1.89
CA GLY A 159 5.90 -30.59 -2.19
C GLY A 159 5.91 -31.88 -3.00
N ILE A 160 4.75 -32.45 -3.31
CA ILE A 160 4.61 -33.68 -4.10
C ILE A 160 3.65 -33.47 -5.26
N ASP A 161 2.39 -33.18 -4.94
CA ASP A 161 1.30 -33.07 -5.90
C ASP A 161 1.03 -31.61 -6.28
N ILE A 162 1.43 -30.68 -5.42
CA ILE A 162 1.30 -29.22 -5.59
C ILE A 162 2.46 -28.52 -4.88
N PHE A 163 2.93 -27.40 -5.42
CA PHE A 163 4.04 -26.62 -4.84
C PHE A 163 3.49 -25.33 -4.22
N LEU A 164 4.01 -24.92 -3.07
CA LEU A 164 3.50 -23.76 -2.33
C LEU A 164 4.64 -22.88 -1.84
N ALA A 165 4.56 -21.58 -2.17
CA ALA A 165 5.54 -20.58 -1.76
C ALA A 165 4.85 -19.27 -1.35
N PHE A 166 5.60 -18.42 -0.65
CA PHE A 166 5.26 -17.03 -0.39
C PHE A 166 6.27 -16.11 -1.08
N ALA A 167 5.76 -15.04 -1.69
CA ALA A 167 6.61 -14.01 -2.29
C ALA A 167 5.92 -12.64 -2.17
N PRO A 168 6.30 -11.79 -1.20
CA PRO A 168 5.62 -10.54 -0.92
C PRO A 168 5.74 -9.52 -2.05
N GLU A 169 4.72 -8.65 -2.19
CA GLU A 169 4.86 -7.42 -2.95
C GLU A 169 5.70 -6.40 -2.19
N ARG A 170 6.70 -5.83 -2.86
CA ARG A 170 7.60 -4.82 -2.28
C ARG A 170 7.54 -3.48 -3.01
N ILE A 171 6.82 -3.39 -4.12
CA ILE A 171 6.57 -2.13 -4.83
C ILE A 171 5.66 -1.26 -3.98
N ASP A 172 6.03 0.02 -3.83
CA ASP A 172 5.23 1.05 -3.17
C ASP A 172 4.58 1.91 -4.28
N PRO A 173 3.28 1.75 -4.55
CA PRO A 173 2.59 2.49 -5.60
C PRO A 173 2.78 4.01 -5.45
N GLY A 174 2.94 4.72 -6.58
CA GLY A 174 3.15 6.18 -6.60
C GLY A 174 4.50 6.65 -6.07
N ASN A 175 5.40 5.74 -5.65
CA ASN A 175 6.73 6.07 -5.14
C ASN A 175 7.77 5.03 -5.57
N ALA A 176 7.86 4.76 -6.87
CA ALA A 176 8.85 3.83 -7.40
C ALA A 176 10.07 4.61 -7.94
N PRO A 177 11.10 4.86 -7.13
CA PRO A 177 12.34 5.46 -7.62
C PRO A 177 13.09 4.52 -8.56
N LEU A 178 12.71 3.24 -8.58
CA LEU A 178 13.34 2.19 -9.38
C LEU A 178 12.28 1.47 -10.23
N PRO A 179 12.63 1.07 -11.47
CA PRO A 179 11.81 0.15 -12.26
C PRO A 179 11.51 -1.15 -11.50
N ALA A 180 10.35 -1.73 -11.72
CA ALA A 180 9.88 -2.92 -11.00
C ALA A 180 10.86 -4.11 -11.11
N ASP A 181 11.55 -4.27 -12.27
CA ASP A 181 12.54 -5.32 -12.52
C ASP A 181 13.82 -5.17 -11.67
N GLN A 182 14.09 -4.00 -11.11
CA GLN A 182 15.24 -3.73 -10.25
C GLN A 182 14.95 -3.96 -8.77
N ILE A 183 13.69 -4.12 -8.39
CA ILE A 183 13.32 -4.41 -7.00
C ILE A 183 13.50 -5.92 -6.75
N PRO A 184 14.38 -6.32 -5.81
CA PRO A 184 14.59 -7.73 -5.50
C PRO A 184 13.32 -8.38 -4.94
N VAL A 185 12.98 -9.58 -5.41
CA VAL A 185 11.86 -10.37 -4.86
C VAL A 185 12.40 -11.35 -3.83
N VAL A 186 11.76 -11.42 -2.66
CA VAL A 186 12.04 -12.43 -1.63
C VAL A 186 11.12 -13.62 -1.87
N VAL A 187 11.63 -14.84 -1.75
CA VAL A 187 10.86 -16.07 -1.96
C VAL A 187 11.16 -17.07 -0.85
N GLY A 188 10.11 -17.61 -0.22
CA GLY A 188 10.19 -18.73 0.71
C GLY A 188 9.16 -19.80 0.32
N GLY A 189 9.61 -21.01 -0.01
CA GLY A 189 8.74 -22.16 -0.28
C GLY A 189 8.54 -23.05 0.95
N CYS A 190 7.46 -23.80 0.96
CA CYS A 190 7.21 -24.81 2.01
C CYS A 190 8.27 -25.92 2.01
N GLU A 191 8.87 -26.16 0.85
CA GLU A 191 9.98 -27.10 0.64
C GLU A 191 10.90 -26.63 -0.51
N ALA A 192 11.97 -27.37 -0.76
CA ALA A 192 13.05 -26.94 -1.68
C ALA A 192 12.57 -26.72 -3.12
N ASP A 193 11.70 -27.60 -3.64
CA ASP A 193 11.21 -27.48 -5.02
C ASP A 193 10.25 -26.32 -5.18
N SER A 194 9.39 -26.02 -4.20
CA SER A 194 8.55 -24.82 -4.20
C SER A 194 9.40 -23.54 -4.24
N THR A 195 10.47 -23.48 -3.45
CA THR A 195 11.40 -22.34 -3.47
C THR A 195 12.07 -22.21 -4.84
N ARG A 196 12.60 -23.31 -5.38
CA ARG A 196 13.31 -23.36 -6.66
C ARG A 196 12.42 -22.96 -7.84
N LEU A 197 11.21 -23.50 -7.92
CA LEU A 197 10.23 -23.20 -8.98
C LEU A 197 9.78 -21.73 -8.92
N ALA A 198 9.48 -21.22 -7.72
CA ALA A 198 9.12 -19.82 -7.56
C ALA A 198 10.28 -18.88 -7.91
N MET A 199 11.51 -19.19 -7.51
CA MET A 199 12.69 -18.43 -7.91
C MET A 199 12.86 -18.40 -9.44
N LEU A 200 12.68 -19.54 -10.10
CA LEU A 200 12.80 -19.63 -11.55
C LEU A 200 11.73 -18.76 -12.24
N LEU A 201 10.49 -18.78 -11.77
CA LEU A 201 9.41 -17.96 -12.30
C LEU A 201 9.74 -16.45 -12.16
N PHE A 202 10.18 -16.02 -10.98
CA PHE A 202 10.52 -14.62 -10.74
C PHE A 202 11.81 -14.18 -11.45
N SER A 203 12.73 -15.08 -11.78
CA SER A 203 13.97 -14.72 -12.49
C SER A 203 13.74 -14.10 -13.87
N ARG A 204 12.57 -14.31 -14.46
CA ARG A 204 12.15 -13.66 -15.71
C ARG A 204 11.52 -12.27 -15.50
N LEU A 205 11.18 -11.93 -14.26
CA LEU A 205 10.46 -10.68 -13.92
C LEU A 205 11.35 -9.66 -13.22
N THR A 206 12.40 -10.13 -12.53
CA THR A 206 13.30 -9.26 -11.76
C THR A 206 14.75 -9.71 -11.92
N ARG A 207 15.66 -8.74 -11.79
CA ARG A 207 17.12 -9.00 -11.86
C ARG A 207 17.65 -9.78 -10.67
N ARG A 208 16.93 -9.81 -9.55
CA ARG A 208 17.42 -10.47 -8.34
C ARG A 208 16.25 -11.11 -7.57
N VAL A 209 16.39 -12.41 -7.32
CA VAL A 209 15.52 -13.16 -6.41
C VAL A 209 16.33 -13.60 -5.20
N VAL A 210 15.79 -13.42 -4.01
CA VAL A 210 16.44 -13.72 -2.73
C VAL A 210 15.66 -14.85 -2.06
N PRO A 211 16.21 -16.08 -2.04
CA PRO A 211 15.57 -17.17 -1.33
C PRO A 211 15.74 -17.01 0.19
N VAL A 212 14.71 -17.42 0.92
CA VAL A 212 14.74 -17.58 2.38
C VAL A 212 14.29 -18.97 2.77
N SER A 213 14.53 -19.35 4.02
CA SER A 213 14.40 -20.74 4.50
C SER A 213 12.96 -21.27 4.55
N SER A 214 11.94 -20.39 4.57
CA SER A 214 10.54 -20.78 4.69
C SER A 214 9.60 -19.65 4.22
N PRO A 215 8.31 -19.97 3.94
CA PRO A 215 7.29 -18.94 3.73
C PRO A 215 7.19 -17.96 4.90
N ALA A 216 7.23 -18.45 6.15
CA ALA A 216 7.15 -17.60 7.34
C ALA A 216 8.32 -16.60 7.43
N ALA A 217 9.51 -16.97 6.99
CA ALA A 217 10.65 -16.04 6.92
C ALA A 217 10.44 -14.94 5.85
N ALA A 218 9.82 -15.28 4.71
CA ALA A 218 9.50 -14.30 3.68
C ALA A 218 8.34 -13.37 4.12
N GLU A 219 7.32 -13.90 4.79
CA GLU A 219 6.22 -13.14 5.40
C GLU A 219 6.75 -12.18 6.47
N MET A 220 7.63 -12.66 7.37
CA MET A 220 8.28 -11.83 8.39
C MET A 220 9.12 -10.73 7.76
N THR A 221 9.84 -11.00 6.66
CA THR A 221 10.65 -9.99 5.96
C THR A 221 9.79 -8.82 5.53
N LYS A 222 8.62 -9.08 4.92
CA LYS A 222 7.69 -8.02 4.49
C LYS A 222 7.17 -7.20 5.66
N LEU A 223 6.78 -7.86 6.73
CA LEU A 223 6.27 -7.16 7.91
C LEU A 223 7.37 -6.32 8.58
N LEU A 224 8.60 -6.84 8.68
CA LEU A 224 9.72 -6.09 9.22
C LEU A 224 9.99 -4.80 8.45
N GLU A 225 9.93 -4.82 7.10
CA GLU A 225 10.10 -3.63 6.26
C GLU A 225 9.04 -2.55 6.59
N ASN A 226 7.78 -2.95 6.75
CA ASN A 226 6.69 -2.03 7.05
C ASN A 226 6.69 -1.57 8.51
N VAL A 227 7.01 -2.45 9.46
CA VAL A 227 7.20 -2.10 10.88
C VAL A 227 8.36 -1.11 11.04
N PHE A 228 9.49 -1.35 10.37
CA PHE A 228 10.64 -0.43 10.39
C PHE A 228 10.22 0.97 9.96
N ARG A 229 9.46 1.09 8.87
CA ARG A 229 8.92 2.37 8.40
C ARG A 229 7.98 3.01 9.42
N ASN A 230 7.04 2.25 9.95
CA ASN A 230 6.05 2.72 10.93
C ASN A 230 6.72 3.27 12.21
N VAL A 231 7.65 2.50 12.79
CA VAL A 231 8.36 2.87 14.03
C VAL A 231 9.23 4.11 13.82
N ASN A 232 9.95 4.21 12.70
CA ASN A 232 10.80 5.37 12.43
C ASN A 232 9.98 6.64 12.15
N ILE A 233 8.82 6.53 11.49
CA ILE A 233 7.91 7.67 11.35
C ILE A 233 7.39 8.11 12.73
N ALA A 234 7.02 7.18 13.61
CA ALA A 234 6.58 7.51 14.96
C ALA A 234 7.69 8.20 15.78
N LEU A 235 8.94 7.73 15.68
CA LEU A 235 10.08 8.38 16.30
C LEU A 235 10.21 9.84 15.83
N VAL A 236 10.19 10.05 14.51
CA VAL A 236 10.30 11.40 13.93
C VAL A 236 9.10 12.27 14.32
N ASN A 237 7.89 11.72 14.40
CA ASN A 237 6.71 12.43 14.89
C ASN A 237 6.86 12.87 16.35
N GLN A 238 7.46 12.06 17.23
CA GLN A 238 7.76 12.47 18.60
C GLN A 238 8.82 13.57 18.64
N VAL A 239 9.88 13.43 17.83
CA VAL A 239 10.92 14.47 17.71
C VAL A 239 10.32 15.79 17.22
N THR A 240 9.38 15.75 16.28
CA THR A 240 8.65 16.92 15.79
C THR A 240 7.93 17.64 16.91
N GLN A 241 7.19 16.90 17.76
CA GLN A 241 6.50 17.50 18.90
C GLN A 241 7.45 18.09 19.94
N LEU A 242 8.64 17.51 20.10
CA LEU A 242 9.69 18.05 20.97
C LEU A 242 10.31 19.32 20.36
N CYS A 243 10.68 19.29 19.08
CA CYS A 243 11.22 20.45 18.37
C CYS A 243 10.26 21.64 18.43
N ASP A 244 8.97 21.41 18.25
CA ASP A 244 7.93 22.43 18.37
C ASP A 244 7.95 23.12 19.75
N ARG A 245 8.05 22.34 20.84
CA ARG A 245 8.16 22.88 22.21
C ARG A 245 9.48 23.64 22.47
N MET A 246 10.54 23.28 21.75
CA MET A 246 11.86 23.90 21.86
C MET A 246 12.01 25.10 20.93
N GLY A 247 11.05 25.39 20.06
CA GLY A 247 11.14 26.41 19.01
C GLY A 247 12.15 26.09 17.92
N LEU A 248 12.38 24.80 17.64
CA LEU A 248 13.27 24.28 16.58
C LEU A 248 12.49 23.86 15.36
N ASP A 249 13.04 24.08 14.17
CA ASP A 249 12.51 23.54 12.92
C ASP A 249 12.95 22.10 12.74
N VAL A 250 12.01 21.15 12.87
CA VAL A 250 12.30 19.72 12.72
C VAL A 250 12.79 19.37 11.31
N TRP A 251 12.35 20.08 10.28
CA TRP A 251 12.75 19.82 8.90
C TRP A 251 14.22 20.16 8.70
N GLU A 252 14.69 21.29 9.25
CA GLU A 252 16.11 21.65 9.27
C GLU A 252 16.95 20.60 10.00
N VAL A 253 16.47 20.12 11.15
CA VAL A 253 17.16 19.08 11.94
C VAL A 253 17.28 17.78 11.15
N ILE A 254 16.22 17.36 10.47
CA ILE A 254 16.21 16.12 9.67
C ILE A 254 17.12 16.27 8.45
N ASP A 255 17.04 17.39 7.71
CA ASP A 255 17.86 17.64 6.54
C ASP A 255 19.35 17.70 6.91
N ALA A 256 19.69 18.31 8.06
CA ALA A 256 21.05 18.27 8.58
C ALA A 256 21.51 16.85 8.95
N ALA A 257 20.66 16.06 9.61
CA ALA A 257 20.97 14.68 9.98
C ALA A 257 21.14 13.75 8.75
N GLU A 258 20.40 14.00 7.66
CA GLU A 258 20.48 13.26 6.41
C GLU A 258 21.86 13.41 5.70
N THR A 259 22.60 14.47 6.00
CA THR A 259 23.96 14.64 5.47
C THR A 259 24.95 13.59 5.99
N LYS A 260 24.59 12.86 7.06
CA LYS A 260 25.42 11.80 7.60
C LYS A 260 25.37 10.58 6.65
N PRO A 261 26.52 10.13 6.10
CA PRO A 261 26.53 9.15 5.02
C PRO A 261 26.23 7.70 5.48
N TYR A 262 26.09 7.45 6.78
CA TYR A 262 25.82 6.12 7.35
C TYR A 262 25.05 6.20 8.66
N GLY A 263 24.30 5.14 9.00
CA GLY A 263 23.65 4.98 10.30
C GLY A 263 22.45 5.89 10.54
N PHE A 264 22.01 6.66 9.53
CA PHE A 264 20.79 7.44 9.55
C PHE A 264 20.04 7.24 8.24
N MET A 265 18.74 7.01 8.33
CA MET A 265 17.81 6.98 7.21
C MET A 265 16.75 8.05 7.45
N SER A 266 16.61 8.97 6.52
CA SER A 266 15.70 10.11 6.65
C SER A 266 14.25 9.67 6.54
N PHE A 267 13.51 9.79 7.63
CA PHE A 267 12.05 9.72 7.65
C PHE A 267 11.50 11.11 7.87
N LYS A 268 10.37 11.40 7.25
CA LYS A 268 9.74 12.71 7.35
C LYS A 268 8.53 12.64 8.31
N PRO A 269 8.30 13.69 9.11
CA PRO A 269 7.16 13.74 10.02
C PRO A 269 5.87 13.92 9.26
N GLY A 270 4.76 13.65 9.93
CA GLY A 270 3.43 13.92 9.42
C GLY A 270 2.43 12.79 9.70
N LEU A 271 1.37 12.83 8.94
CA LEU A 271 0.25 11.92 9.08
C LEU A 271 0.54 10.60 8.38
N VAL A 272 0.20 9.49 9.03
CA VAL A 272 0.37 8.12 8.50
C VAL A 272 -0.97 7.59 8.03
N GLY A 273 -1.03 7.11 6.81
CA GLY A 273 -2.21 6.52 6.20
C GLY A 273 -1.88 5.41 5.21
N GLY A 274 -2.89 4.95 4.48
CA GLY A 274 -2.78 3.89 3.48
C GLY A 274 -3.04 2.49 4.02
N HIS A 275 -2.79 1.48 3.17
CA HIS A 275 -3.19 0.09 3.44
C HIS A 275 -2.16 -0.71 4.22
N CYS A 276 -0.87 -0.33 4.16
CA CYS A 276 0.22 -1.16 4.66
C CYS A 276 0.73 -0.66 6.02
N ILE A 277 1.18 0.61 6.09
CA ILE A 277 1.87 1.12 7.28
C ILE A 277 0.98 1.12 8.53
N PRO A 278 -0.31 1.51 8.48
CA PRO A 278 -1.19 1.44 9.65
C PRO A 278 -1.81 0.06 9.90
N VAL A 279 -1.62 -0.93 9.01
CA VAL A 279 -2.28 -2.24 9.05
C VAL A 279 -1.30 -3.37 9.38
N ASP A 280 -0.26 -3.54 8.57
CA ASP A 280 0.66 -4.69 8.66
C ASP A 280 1.34 -4.87 10.04
N PRO A 281 1.70 -3.80 10.78
CA PRO A 281 2.28 -3.95 12.11
C PRO A 281 1.34 -4.68 13.10
N TYR A 282 0.01 -4.51 12.94
CA TYR A 282 -0.94 -5.20 13.81
C TYR A 282 -0.98 -6.71 13.56
N TYR A 283 -0.72 -7.17 12.31
CA TYR A 283 -0.63 -8.60 12.02
C TYR A 283 0.51 -9.25 12.82
N LEU A 284 1.64 -8.55 12.91
CA LEU A 284 2.78 -9.06 13.67
C LEU A 284 2.52 -9.00 15.19
N SER A 285 1.94 -7.91 15.68
CA SER A 285 1.58 -7.79 17.10
C SER A 285 0.52 -8.83 17.50
N TRP A 286 -0.45 -9.12 16.62
CA TRP A 286 -1.44 -10.17 16.85
C TRP A 286 -0.79 -11.55 16.90
N LYS A 287 0.05 -11.91 15.93
CA LYS A 287 0.74 -13.20 15.85
C LYS A 287 1.71 -13.43 17.01
N ALA A 288 2.38 -12.37 17.47
CA ALA A 288 3.34 -12.45 18.57
C ALA A 288 2.70 -12.96 19.87
N ARG A 289 1.40 -12.73 20.11
CA ARG A 289 0.66 -13.18 21.30
C ARG A 289 0.59 -14.70 21.40
N GLU A 290 0.63 -15.43 20.27
CA GLU A 290 0.68 -16.89 20.26
C GLU A 290 1.99 -17.43 20.86
N PHE A 291 3.02 -16.60 20.90
CA PHE A 291 4.34 -16.90 21.46
C PHE A 291 4.56 -16.24 22.83
N ASP A 292 3.48 -15.79 23.48
CA ASP A 292 3.55 -15.05 24.76
C ASP A 292 4.50 -13.84 24.70
N PHE A 293 4.46 -13.13 23.54
CA PHE A 293 5.34 -12.00 23.27
C PHE A 293 4.56 -10.74 22.92
N HIS A 294 4.96 -9.59 23.51
CA HIS A 294 4.39 -8.29 23.26
C HIS A 294 5.33 -7.44 22.40
N MET A 295 4.80 -6.87 21.31
CA MET A 295 5.56 -6.02 20.39
C MET A 295 5.44 -4.54 20.80
N ASP A 296 6.08 -4.13 21.90
CA ASP A 296 5.95 -2.80 22.51
C ASP A 296 6.23 -1.65 21.52
N PHE A 297 7.27 -1.78 20.68
CA PHE A 297 7.60 -0.77 19.68
C PHE A 297 6.49 -0.57 18.64
N ILE A 298 5.81 -1.62 18.26
CA ILE A 298 4.68 -1.55 17.32
C ILE A 298 3.50 -0.81 17.95
N GLU A 299 3.16 -1.20 19.18
CA GLU A 299 2.03 -0.61 19.90
C GLU A 299 2.28 0.86 20.24
N LEU A 300 3.51 1.19 20.64
CA LEU A 300 3.91 2.59 20.88
C LEU A 300 3.87 3.41 19.59
N ALA A 301 4.44 2.89 18.49
CA ALA A 301 4.44 3.57 17.21
C ALA A 301 3.02 3.83 16.69
N ALA A 302 2.12 2.86 16.83
CA ALA A 302 0.73 3.00 16.46
C ALA A 302 0.06 4.14 17.25
N ARG A 303 0.23 4.19 18.59
CA ARG A 303 -0.33 5.26 19.44
C ARG A 303 0.20 6.64 19.05
N VAL A 304 1.49 6.75 18.77
CA VAL A 304 2.11 8.02 18.37
C VAL A 304 1.55 8.49 17.02
N ASN A 305 1.51 7.60 16.03
CA ASN A 305 1.03 7.94 14.69
C ASN A 305 -0.47 8.23 14.67
N ASP A 306 -1.29 7.46 15.40
CA ASP A 306 -2.73 7.68 15.55
C ASP A 306 -3.06 9.01 16.30
N ALA A 307 -2.13 9.52 17.12
CA ALA A 307 -2.27 10.79 17.80
C ALA A 307 -1.94 12.01 16.92
N MET A 308 -1.24 11.85 15.80
CA MET A 308 -0.81 12.98 14.96
C MET A 308 -1.96 13.81 14.37
N PRO A 309 -3.10 13.28 13.93
CA PRO A 309 -4.24 14.11 13.53
C PRO A 309 -4.71 15.07 14.63
N TYR A 310 -4.72 14.61 15.88
CA TYR A 310 -5.09 15.45 17.03
C TYR A 310 -4.04 16.55 17.28
N TYR A 311 -2.76 16.20 17.16
CA TYR A 311 -1.66 17.16 17.30
C TYR A 311 -1.75 18.25 16.22
N VAL A 312 -1.91 17.88 14.94
CA VAL A 312 -2.07 18.82 13.82
C VAL A 312 -3.24 19.78 14.07
N VAL A 313 -4.42 19.24 14.43
CA VAL A 313 -5.60 20.07 14.67
C VAL A 313 -5.42 20.99 15.89
N ASN A 314 -4.81 20.50 16.98
CA ASN A 314 -4.56 21.34 18.15
C ASN A 314 -3.59 22.48 17.83
N LYS A 315 -2.49 22.19 17.12
CA LYS A 315 -1.51 23.22 16.70
C LYS A 315 -2.15 24.23 15.74
N LEU A 316 -2.95 23.78 14.78
CA LEU A 316 -3.73 24.65 13.89
C LEU A 316 -4.65 25.57 14.67
N MET A 317 -5.41 25.06 15.65
CA MET A 317 -6.33 25.87 16.46
C MET A 317 -5.60 26.93 17.29
N THR A 318 -4.45 26.57 17.90
CA THR A 318 -3.61 27.53 18.61
C THR A 318 -3.12 28.62 17.66
N THR A 319 -2.63 28.24 16.48
CA THR A 319 -2.14 29.20 15.47
C THR A 319 -3.25 30.14 14.97
N LEU A 320 -4.47 29.61 14.73
CA LEU A 320 -5.64 30.43 14.36
C LEU A 320 -5.97 31.45 15.45
N HIS A 321 -5.98 31.02 16.71
CA HIS A 321 -6.26 31.87 17.85
C HIS A 321 -5.23 33.00 17.99
N ASP A 322 -3.95 32.68 17.90
CA ASP A 322 -2.84 33.64 18.04
C ASP A 322 -2.83 34.71 16.92
N ASN A 323 -3.38 34.35 15.74
CA ASN A 323 -3.52 35.28 14.60
C ASN A 323 -4.87 36.01 14.56
N GLY A 324 -5.62 36.02 15.66
CA GLY A 324 -6.85 36.83 15.81
C GLY A 324 -8.12 36.18 15.24
N GLY A 325 -8.06 34.91 14.83
CA GLY A 325 -9.22 34.11 14.47
C GLY A 325 -9.83 33.43 15.70
N SER A 326 -10.87 33.97 16.28
CA SER A 326 -11.58 33.30 17.39
C SER A 326 -13.08 33.69 17.47
N ASN A 327 -13.69 33.95 16.33
CA ASN A 327 -15.10 34.32 16.29
C ASN A 327 -16.05 33.12 16.20
N GLY A 328 -15.55 31.88 16.24
CA GLY A 328 -16.34 30.64 16.16
C GLY A 328 -16.94 30.35 14.79
N HIS A 329 -16.43 30.99 13.73
CA HIS A 329 -16.85 30.85 12.33
C HIS A 329 -15.64 30.72 11.39
N GLU A 330 -14.55 30.14 11.89
CA GLU A 330 -13.35 29.96 11.09
C GLU A 330 -13.63 28.98 9.95
N ARG A 331 -13.06 29.29 8.76
CA ARG A 331 -13.09 28.45 7.56
C ARG A 331 -11.70 27.93 7.25
N VAL A 332 -11.56 26.62 7.10
CA VAL A 332 -10.31 25.96 6.74
C VAL A 332 -10.46 25.28 5.36
N ALA A 333 -9.60 25.64 4.42
CA ALA A 333 -9.46 24.97 3.14
C ALA A 333 -8.40 23.86 3.26
N VAL A 334 -8.81 22.59 3.19
CA VAL A 334 -7.94 21.43 3.24
C VAL A 334 -7.45 21.10 1.83
N LEU A 335 -6.15 21.06 1.61
CA LEU A 335 -5.53 20.64 0.35
C LEU A 335 -4.90 19.26 0.48
N GLY A 336 -5.40 18.32 -0.36
CA GLY A 336 -4.96 16.94 -0.39
C GLY A 336 -5.60 16.10 0.72
N VAL A 337 -6.49 15.20 0.34
CA VAL A 337 -7.14 14.23 1.25
C VAL A 337 -6.78 12.79 0.93
N ALA A 338 -6.03 12.55 -0.14
CA ALA A 338 -5.41 11.25 -0.41
C ALA A 338 -4.45 10.87 0.73
N PHE A 339 -4.27 9.57 0.98
CA PHE A 339 -3.36 9.14 2.05
C PHE A 339 -1.89 9.42 1.75
N LYS A 340 -1.55 9.67 0.50
CA LYS A 340 -0.20 9.91 0.00
C LYS A 340 -0.24 10.89 -1.18
N LYS A 341 0.91 11.54 -1.43
CA LYS A 341 1.16 12.40 -2.57
C LYS A 341 0.85 11.67 -3.90
N ASP A 342 0.15 12.35 -4.81
CA ASP A 342 -0.09 11.95 -6.21
C ASP A 342 -0.81 10.60 -6.40
N VAL A 343 -1.57 10.15 -5.41
CA VAL A 343 -2.41 8.94 -5.50
C VAL A 343 -3.90 9.29 -5.46
N ASP A 344 -4.73 8.44 -6.06
CA ASP A 344 -6.19 8.56 -6.14
C ASP A 344 -6.91 7.70 -5.08
N ASP A 345 -6.33 7.60 -3.88
CA ASP A 345 -6.81 6.73 -2.83
C ASP A 345 -6.88 7.46 -1.47
N ALA A 346 -8.08 7.57 -0.93
CA ALA A 346 -8.32 8.16 0.39
C ALA A 346 -8.61 7.12 1.48
N ARG A 347 -8.54 5.83 1.18
CA ARG A 347 -8.79 4.78 2.17
C ARG A 347 -7.76 4.84 3.29
N HIS A 348 -8.26 4.83 4.54
CA HIS A 348 -7.42 5.04 5.72
C HIS A 348 -6.58 6.33 5.68
N SER A 349 -7.05 7.35 4.93
CA SER A 349 -6.38 8.64 4.96
C SER A 349 -6.58 9.31 6.31
N PRO A 350 -5.49 9.79 6.94
CA PRO A 350 -5.58 10.54 8.19
C PRO A 350 -6.24 11.91 8.02
N ALA A 351 -6.36 12.42 6.79
CA ALA A 351 -7.09 13.65 6.48
C ALA A 351 -8.57 13.53 6.86
N ILE A 352 -9.18 12.35 6.74
CA ILE A 352 -10.55 12.08 7.20
C ILE A 352 -10.69 12.38 8.68
N LYS A 353 -9.72 11.92 9.49
CA LYS A 353 -9.73 12.19 10.94
C LYS A 353 -9.50 13.66 11.26
N VAL A 354 -8.64 14.34 10.51
CA VAL A 354 -8.43 15.79 10.66
C VAL A 354 -9.71 16.56 10.37
N ILE A 355 -10.38 16.28 9.25
CA ILE A 355 -11.66 16.91 8.88
C ILE A 355 -12.74 16.64 9.95
N GLU A 356 -12.87 15.40 10.42
CA GLU A 356 -13.77 15.04 11.52
C GLU A 356 -13.52 15.90 12.77
N LEU A 357 -12.26 16.06 13.17
CA LEU A 357 -11.85 16.82 14.35
C LEU A 357 -12.10 18.32 14.21
N LEU A 358 -11.88 18.89 13.02
CA LEU A 358 -12.20 20.29 12.71
C LEU A 358 -13.71 20.55 12.80
N ARG A 359 -14.52 19.68 12.16
CA ARG A 359 -15.99 19.80 12.21
C ARG A 359 -16.56 19.67 13.64
N LYS A 360 -15.99 18.76 14.46
CA LYS A 360 -16.36 18.66 15.89
C LYS A 360 -16.10 19.96 16.66
N ARG A 361 -15.15 20.78 16.20
CA ARG A 361 -14.89 22.13 16.74
C ARG A 361 -15.68 23.24 16.07
N LYS A 362 -16.65 22.88 15.21
CA LYS A 362 -17.52 23.81 14.47
C LYS A 362 -16.76 24.67 13.45
N ILE A 363 -15.59 24.22 13.00
CA ILE A 363 -14.84 24.82 11.90
C ILE A 363 -15.53 24.45 10.58
N GLU A 364 -15.77 25.45 9.73
CA GLU A 364 -16.22 25.21 8.36
C GLU A 364 -15.07 24.65 7.55
N VAL A 365 -15.26 23.48 6.90
CA VAL A 365 -14.22 22.79 6.13
C VAL A 365 -14.66 22.67 4.70
N ALA A 366 -13.89 23.26 3.79
CA ALA A 366 -13.85 22.94 2.38
C ALA A 366 -12.63 22.07 2.08
N TYR A 367 -12.67 21.19 1.09
CA TYR A 367 -11.46 20.50 0.64
C TYR A 367 -11.30 20.56 -0.86
N HIS A 368 -10.05 20.53 -1.27
CA HIS A 368 -9.64 20.30 -2.66
C HIS A 368 -8.64 19.17 -2.74
N ASP A 369 -8.92 18.20 -3.61
CA ASP A 369 -7.99 17.16 -4.00
C ASP A 369 -8.19 16.86 -5.49
N PRO A 370 -7.15 16.95 -6.33
CA PRO A 370 -7.26 16.73 -7.76
C PRO A 370 -7.56 15.29 -8.13
N TYR A 371 -7.42 14.35 -7.19
CA TYR A 371 -7.54 12.91 -7.42
C TYR A 371 -8.71 12.27 -6.68
N ILE A 372 -9.27 12.96 -5.67
CA ILE A 372 -10.37 12.48 -4.83
C ILE A 372 -11.56 13.42 -5.00
N PRO A 373 -12.44 13.16 -5.99
CA PRO A 373 -13.58 14.03 -6.28
C PRO A 373 -14.62 14.04 -5.17
N THR A 374 -14.74 12.92 -4.43
CA THR A 374 -15.69 12.78 -3.32
C THR A 374 -15.03 12.10 -2.13
N LEU A 375 -15.37 12.55 -0.91
CA LEU A 375 -14.83 12.00 0.34
C LEU A 375 -15.98 11.75 1.31
N GLN A 376 -15.99 10.56 1.91
CA GLN A 376 -16.96 10.24 2.98
C GLN A 376 -16.33 10.44 4.36
N VAL A 377 -16.96 11.26 5.20
CA VAL A 377 -16.54 11.52 6.58
C VAL A 377 -17.73 11.32 7.52
N ASN A 378 -17.66 10.33 8.40
CA ASN A 378 -18.73 10.00 9.37
C ASN A 378 -20.14 9.82 8.74
N GLY A 379 -20.19 9.27 7.53
CA GLY A 379 -21.45 9.07 6.80
C GLY A 379 -21.85 10.22 5.88
N ASP A 380 -21.32 11.41 6.07
CA ASP A 380 -21.54 12.56 5.19
C ASP A 380 -20.64 12.48 3.97
N LEU A 381 -21.17 12.83 2.80
CA LEU A 381 -20.43 12.93 1.55
C LEU A 381 -20.02 14.39 1.31
N PHE A 382 -18.75 14.58 0.98
CA PHE A 382 -18.16 15.87 0.63
C PHE A 382 -17.66 15.80 -0.80
N ASP A 383 -17.90 16.86 -1.57
CA ASP A 383 -17.34 17.02 -2.91
C ASP A 383 -16.08 17.89 -2.84
N SER A 384 -15.08 17.56 -3.67
CA SER A 384 -13.89 18.36 -3.84
C SER A 384 -14.24 19.69 -4.52
N GLU A 385 -13.94 20.80 -3.85
CA GLU A 385 -14.12 22.14 -4.44
C GLU A 385 -12.99 22.46 -5.43
N ALA A 386 -13.25 23.31 -6.42
CA ALA A 386 -12.21 23.78 -7.32
C ALA A 386 -11.20 24.67 -6.56
N LEU A 387 -9.90 24.49 -6.83
CA LEU A 387 -8.86 25.33 -6.26
C LEU A 387 -8.87 26.71 -6.94
N THR A 388 -9.64 27.63 -6.40
CA THR A 388 -9.80 29.00 -6.92
C THR A 388 -9.13 30.03 -6.01
N ASP A 389 -8.88 31.22 -6.55
CA ASP A 389 -8.43 32.36 -5.76
C ASP A 389 -9.40 32.69 -4.61
N GLU A 390 -10.72 32.54 -4.86
CA GLU A 390 -11.75 32.78 -3.89
C GLU A 390 -11.67 31.81 -2.71
N LEU A 391 -11.51 30.50 -2.96
CA LEU A 391 -11.33 29.49 -1.92
C LEU A 391 -10.12 29.83 -1.05
N LEU A 392 -8.99 30.19 -1.65
CA LEU A 392 -7.74 30.51 -0.94
C LEU A 392 -7.83 31.82 -0.12
N GLN A 393 -8.56 32.83 -0.63
CA GLN A 393 -8.66 34.15 0.03
C GLN A 393 -9.72 34.18 1.11
N THR A 394 -10.78 33.38 0.99
CA THR A 394 -11.90 33.35 1.95
C THR A 394 -11.61 32.44 3.14
N ALA A 395 -10.72 31.46 2.99
CA ALA A 395 -10.28 30.62 4.09
C ALA A 395 -9.39 31.41 5.06
N ASP A 396 -9.62 31.22 6.37
CA ASP A 396 -8.75 31.77 7.42
C ASP A 396 -7.43 31.02 7.45
N CYS A 397 -7.45 29.73 7.09
CA CYS A 397 -6.23 28.93 6.91
C CYS A 397 -6.38 27.94 5.77
N VAL A 398 -5.32 27.78 4.97
CA VAL A 398 -5.13 26.68 4.04
C VAL A 398 -4.31 25.59 4.71
N LEU A 399 -4.86 24.40 4.88
CA LEU A 399 -4.24 23.26 5.56
C LEU A 399 -3.79 22.22 4.53
N ILE A 400 -2.49 22.01 4.37
CA ILE A 400 -1.90 21.06 3.44
C ILE A 400 -1.70 19.71 4.15
N LEU A 401 -2.46 18.68 3.76
CA LEU A 401 -2.38 17.32 4.33
C LEU A 401 -1.78 16.29 3.36
N ALA A 402 -1.80 16.55 2.04
CA ALA A 402 -1.03 15.82 1.04
C ALA A 402 -0.39 16.82 0.06
N ASP A 403 0.90 16.64 -0.19
CA ASP A 403 1.72 17.58 -0.97
C ASP A 403 1.76 17.20 -2.47
N HIS A 404 0.59 17.19 -3.12
CA HIS A 404 0.48 16.84 -4.55
C HIS A 404 1.38 17.68 -5.44
N SER A 405 2.00 17.02 -6.43
CA SER A 405 2.96 17.67 -7.35
C SER A 405 2.33 18.73 -8.25
N CYS A 406 1.03 18.65 -8.46
CA CYS A 406 0.29 19.60 -9.31
C CYS A 406 -0.08 20.91 -8.60
N PHE A 407 0.16 21.04 -7.29
CA PHE A 407 -0.12 22.28 -6.57
C PHE A 407 0.94 23.33 -6.83
N ASP A 408 0.50 24.54 -7.18
CA ASP A 408 1.34 25.73 -7.24
C ASP A 408 1.42 26.36 -5.82
N TYR A 409 2.42 25.94 -5.06
CA TYR A 409 2.60 26.40 -3.68
C TYR A 409 2.94 27.89 -3.58
N GLU A 410 3.62 28.49 -4.57
CA GLU A 410 3.85 29.95 -4.62
C GLU A 410 2.54 30.71 -4.77
N LEU A 411 1.64 30.26 -5.64
CA LEU A 411 0.31 30.82 -5.79
C LEU A 411 -0.53 30.66 -4.51
N ILE A 412 -0.54 29.46 -3.94
CA ILE A 412 -1.29 29.14 -2.72
C ILE A 412 -0.86 30.08 -1.57
N VAL A 413 0.45 30.19 -1.29
CA VAL A 413 0.96 31.03 -0.20
C VAL A 413 0.70 32.52 -0.49
N ARG A 414 0.86 32.95 -1.74
CA ARG A 414 0.57 34.33 -2.11
C ARG A 414 -0.89 34.74 -1.86
N LYS A 415 -1.84 33.83 -2.16
CA LYS A 415 -3.29 34.12 -2.07
C LYS A 415 -3.87 33.86 -0.70
N ALA A 416 -3.39 32.85 0.01
CA ALA A 416 -3.86 32.50 1.34
C ALA A 416 -3.56 33.61 2.37
N ARG A 417 -4.41 33.71 3.41
CA ARG A 417 -4.15 34.50 4.60
C ARG A 417 -3.08 33.85 5.46
N MET A 418 -3.22 32.54 5.70
CA MET A 418 -2.29 31.68 6.44
C MET A 418 -2.25 30.29 5.79
N VAL A 419 -1.09 29.64 5.83
CA VAL A 419 -0.90 28.27 5.37
C VAL A 419 -0.35 27.43 6.51
N PHE A 420 -1.07 26.37 6.87
CA PHE A 420 -0.53 25.34 7.76
C PHE A 420 -0.07 24.15 6.92
N ASP A 421 1.23 23.92 6.88
CA ASP A 421 1.84 22.90 6.04
C ASP A 421 2.30 21.69 6.87
N ALA A 422 1.51 20.62 6.84
CA ALA A 422 1.82 19.39 7.55
C ALA A 422 2.75 18.44 6.77
N ARG A 423 3.16 18.81 5.54
CA ARG A 423 3.93 17.94 4.64
C ARG A 423 5.22 18.54 4.11
N ASN A 424 5.52 19.80 4.50
CA ASN A 424 6.62 20.58 3.95
C ASN A 424 6.55 20.75 2.41
N GLY A 425 5.33 20.78 1.88
CA GLY A 425 5.10 21.04 0.45
C GLY A 425 5.59 22.43 0.03
N THR A 426 5.53 23.38 0.95
CA THR A 426 5.94 24.78 0.75
C THR A 426 7.45 25.04 0.91
N ARG A 427 8.28 23.99 1.03
CA ARG A 427 9.74 24.13 1.29
C ARG A 427 10.47 25.02 0.29
N ASN A 428 10.03 25.05 -0.97
CA ASN A 428 10.65 25.81 -2.05
C ASN A 428 10.03 27.20 -2.25
N VAL A 429 8.99 27.56 -1.48
CA VAL A 429 8.35 28.88 -1.55
C VAL A 429 9.31 29.95 -1.05
N THR A 430 9.46 31.02 -1.83
CA THR A 430 10.40 32.10 -1.53
C THR A 430 9.72 33.34 -0.96
N MET A 431 8.47 33.60 -1.33
CA MET A 431 7.71 34.79 -0.94
C MET A 431 6.55 34.44 0.00
N GLY A 432 6.30 35.28 1.00
CA GLY A 432 5.18 35.10 1.94
C GLY A 432 5.43 34.01 2.99
N ARG A 433 6.68 33.68 3.26
CA ARG A 433 7.06 32.63 4.24
C ARG A 433 6.57 32.90 5.65
N GLU A 434 6.35 34.18 5.99
CA GLU A 434 5.77 34.63 7.27
C GLU A 434 4.33 34.13 7.48
N LYS A 435 3.64 33.74 6.42
CA LYS A 435 2.29 33.16 6.47
C LYS A 435 2.29 31.64 6.71
N ILE A 436 3.47 30.99 6.61
CA ILE A 436 3.58 29.54 6.64
C ILE A 436 3.89 29.08 8.05
N VAL A 437 3.02 28.25 8.58
CA VAL A 437 3.24 27.48 9.80
C VAL A 437 3.47 26.03 9.42
N ARG A 438 4.59 25.46 9.83
CA ARG A 438 4.94 24.06 9.55
C ARG A 438 4.69 23.16 10.75
N LEU A 439 4.46 21.89 10.44
CA LEU A 439 4.37 20.84 11.46
C LEU A 439 5.68 20.72 12.22
#